data_c7ffc26192f00fbff889738be4ddbd55
#
_entry.id   c7ffc26192f00fbff889738be4ddbd55
#
_cell.length_a   1.000
_cell.length_b   1.000
_cell.length_c   1.000
_cell.angle_alpha   90.00
_cell.angle_beta   90.00
_cell.angle_gamma   90.00
#
_symmetry.space_group_name_H-M   'P 1'
#
loop_
_entity.id
_entity.type
_entity.pdbx_description
1 polymer ?
#
loop_
_entity_poly.entity_id
_entity_poly.type
_entity_poly.pdbx_seq_one_letter_code
_entity_poly.pdbx_strand_id
1 'polypeptide(L)'
;MGLRGNVLKFFPGILIMVAIAVFARGGADFGCPWWPGVETCLTSNPAVKKWALDTLHLNYILICIIVGMLIRNTIGIPGWAAPGIRTSRLFIKVGVIFLGSLYSITELADLGMNAVTIILTFVFATLLFTLWLGQRLGMDAASASVLAAGLSICGVSAVVAIAPAVRARTTEVVYSIATVLSFGVLSLFTFPAIGTLLGLSPHQFGAWAGTAILNTGQVLAAALVFDPGTVAHPSVSLKTGQIFNLARVLLLPFVVLVIAILYSREQVEEYRLKTGFWSRFPIFVLGFLAMVFLTSFGLLGPTNLPSRELLFIRNLYSWFFAIGLAGLGMQISFAELRKTGGKPLLVGAIVALFKAVAALVVVMVFIRP
;
A
#
# COMPACT_ATOMS: atom_id res chain seq x y z
N MET A 1 -35.11 -9.34 -1.47
CA MET A 1 -34.51 -9.53 -2.82
C MET A 1 -33.22 -8.73 -3.07
N GLY A 2 -32.67 -8.00 -2.09
CA GLY A 2 -31.58 -7.01 -2.31
C GLY A 2 -30.13 -7.49 -2.17
N LEU A 3 -29.79 -8.47 -1.35
CA LEU A 3 -28.40 -8.83 -1.05
C LEU A 3 -27.73 -9.75 -2.10
N ARG A 4 -28.46 -10.73 -2.64
CA ARG A 4 -27.92 -11.65 -3.66
C ARG A 4 -27.58 -10.97 -5.00
N GLY A 5 -28.39 -9.99 -5.43
CA GLY A 5 -28.15 -9.26 -6.69
C GLY A 5 -26.94 -8.32 -6.65
N ASN A 6 -26.53 -7.85 -5.47
CA ASN A 6 -25.37 -6.97 -5.33
C ASN A 6 -24.04 -7.73 -5.30
N VAL A 7 -23.99 -8.93 -4.75
CA VAL A 7 -22.76 -9.75 -4.68
C VAL A 7 -22.33 -10.22 -6.07
N LEU A 8 -23.28 -10.60 -6.93
CA LEU A 8 -23.00 -11.04 -8.31
C LEU A 8 -22.31 -9.97 -9.16
N LYS A 9 -22.50 -8.68 -8.87
CA LYS A 9 -21.85 -7.57 -9.60
C LYS A 9 -20.34 -7.49 -9.36
N PHE A 10 -19.86 -8.01 -8.24
CA PHE A 10 -18.40 -8.00 -7.93
C PHE A 10 -17.67 -9.20 -8.51
N PHE A 11 -18.39 -10.30 -8.75
CA PHE A 11 -17.81 -11.58 -9.13
C PHE A 11 -16.94 -11.51 -10.40
N PRO A 12 -17.37 -10.89 -11.51
CA PRO A 12 -16.56 -10.89 -12.73
C PRO A 12 -15.21 -10.19 -12.56
N GLY A 13 -15.19 -9.04 -11.89
CA GLY A 13 -13.94 -8.31 -11.65
C GLY A 13 -13.00 -9.06 -10.70
N ILE A 14 -13.54 -9.74 -9.69
CA ILE A 14 -12.76 -10.60 -8.79
C ILE A 14 -12.18 -11.78 -9.57
N LEU A 15 -12.95 -12.40 -10.46
CA LEU A 15 -12.47 -13.52 -11.29
C LEU A 15 -11.28 -13.11 -12.17
N ILE A 16 -11.33 -11.91 -12.76
CA ILE A 16 -10.21 -11.39 -13.56
C ILE A 16 -8.97 -11.21 -12.67
N MET A 17 -9.11 -10.65 -11.47
CA MET A 17 -7.98 -10.48 -10.53
C MET A 17 -7.38 -11.83 -10.12
N VAL A 18 -8.21 -12.84 -9.84
CA VAL A 18 -7.77 -14.21 -9.54
C VAL A 18 -7.06 -14.83 -10.74
N ALA A 19 -7.61 -14.69 -11.95
CA ALA A 19 -6.99 -15.22 -13.17
C ALA A 19 -5.59 -14.63 -13.39
N ILE A 20 -5.40 -13.32 -13.19
CA ILE A 20 -4.08 -12.68 -13.27
C ILE A 20 -3.13 -13.21 -12.19
N ALA A 21 -3.62 -13.40 -10.96
CA ALA A 21 -2.81 -13.93 -9.87
C ALA A 21 -2.36 -15.37 -10.13
N VAL A 22 -3.27 -16.22 -10.63
CA VAL A 22 -2.96 -17.60 -11.05
C VAL A 22 -1.99 -17.63 -12.23
N PHE A 23 -2.19 -16.75 -13.21
CA PHE A 23 -1.28 -16.61 -14.34
C PHE A 23 0.15 -16.28 -13.89
N ALA A 24 0.31 -15.37 -12.95
CA ALA A 24 1.62 -14.92 -12.48
C ALA A 24 2.30 -15.94 -11.56
N ARG A 25 1.57 -16.47 -10.57
CA ARG A 25 2.10 -17.29 -9.47
C ARG A 25 2.06 -18.79 -9.73
N GLY A 26 1.10 -19.26 -10.53
CA GLY A 26 0.83 -20.66 -10.79
C GLY A 26 -0.53 -21.12 -10.27
N GLY A 27 -0.99 -22.24 -10.77
CA GLY A 27 -2.34 -22.75 -10.54
C GLY A 27 -2.46 -23.94 -9.59
N ALA A 28 -1.37 -24.40 -8.98
CA ALA A 28 -1.37 -25.60 -8.15
C ALA A 28 -2.42 -25.56 -7.02
N ASP A 29 -2.52 -24.43 -6.32
CA ASP A 29 -3.48 -24.23 -5.22
C ASP A 29 -4.95 -24.12 -5.70
N PHE A 30 -5.18 -23.93 -7.01
CA PHE A 30 -6.50 -23.83 -7.64
C PHE A 30 -6.85 -25.03 -8.54
N GLY A 31 -6.19 -26.18 -8.33
CA GLY A 31 -6.46 -27.40 -9.08
C GLY A 31 -5.92 -27.42 -10.52
N CYS A 32 -5.02 -26.49 -10.84
CA CYS A 32 -4.31 -26.43 -12.13
C CYS A 32 -2.79 -26.69 -11.96
N PRO A 33 -2.36 -27.87 -11.50
CA PRO A 33 -0.94 -28.14 -11.21
C PRO A 33 -0.05 -28.13 -12.46
N TRP A 34 -0.65 -28.24 -13.65
CA TRP A 34 0.02 -28.17 -14.94
C TRP A 34 0.49 -26.74 -15.32
N TRP A 35 -0.01 -25.71 -14.61
CA TRP A 35 0.43 -24.33 -14.84
C TRP A 35 1.34 -23.86 -13.70
N PRO A 36 2.68 -23.80 -13.92
CA PRO A 36 3.64 -23.44 -12.88
C PRO A 36 3.68 -21.92 -12.57
N GLY A 37 3.05 -21.10 -13.39
CA GLY A 37 3.09 -19.64 -13.31
C GLY A 37 4.24 -19.02 -14.10
N VAL A 38 4.04 -17.75 -14.49
CA VAL A 38 5.04 -17.01 -15.31
C VAL A 38 6.35 -16.86 -14.53
N GLU A 39 6.31 -16.59 -13.23
CA GLU A 39 7.53 -16.49 -12.42
C GLU A 39 8.37 -17.76 -12.50
N THR A 40 7.75 -18.92 -12.30
CA THR A 40 8.45 -20.21 -12.36
C THR A 40 8.97 -20.49 -13.76
N CYS A 41 8.22 -20.15 -14.80
CA CYS A 41 8.66 -20.28 -16.19
C CYS A 41 9.89 -19.41 -16.49
N LEU A 42 9.91 -18.17 -16.00
CA LEU A 42 11.05 -17.24 -16.15
C LEU A 42 12.28 -17.72 -15.36
N THR A 43 12.08 -18.37 -14.24
CA THR A 43 13.15 -18.82 -13.34
C THR A 43 13.71 -20.21 -13.69
N SER A 44 13.04 -20.97 -14.58
CA SER A 44 13.51 -22.29 -15.03
C SER A 44 14.81 -22.22 -15.81
N ASN A 45 15.09 -21.11 -16.51
CA ASN A 45 16.33 -20.90 -17.24
C ASN A 45 17.30 -20.03 -16.38
N PRO A 46 18.52 -20.53 -16.03
CA PRO A 46 19.46 -19.83 -15.17
C PRO A 46 19.88 -18.44 -15.69
N ALA A 47 20.04 -18.27 -16.99
CA ALA A 47 20.42 -17.01 -17.61
C ALA A 47 19.28 -15.96 -17.49
N VAL A 48 18.05 -16.41 -17.75
CA VAL A 48 16.84 -15.57 -17.61
C VAL A 48 16.59 -15.24 -16.15
N LYS A 49 16.78 -16.20 -15.25
CA LYS A 49 16.63 -16.02 -13.79
C LYS A 49 17.47 -14.86 -13.28
N LYS A 50 18.77 -14.85 -13.61
CA LYS A 50 19.69 -13.79 -13.17
C LYS A 50 19.23 -12.42 -13.68
N TRP A 51 18.83 -12.31 -14.93
CA TRP A 51 18.39 -11.05 -15.51
C TRP A 51 17.01 -10.63 -14.98
N ALA A 52 16.05 -11.55 -14.92
CA ALA A 52 14.67 -11.25 -14.55
C ALA A 52 14.52 -10.98 -13.05
N LEU A 53 15.11 -11.81 -12.18
CA LEU A 53 14.97 -11.64 -10.72
C LEU A 53 15.98 -10.66 -10.14
N ASP A 54 17.28 -10.80 -10.46
CA ASP A 54 18.32 -10.02 -9.80
C ASP A 54 18.40 -8.58 -10.34
N THR A 55 18.10 -8.37 -11.65
CA THR A 55 18.18 -7.06 -12.28
C THR A 55 16.82 -6.36 -12.35
N LEU A 56 15.77 -7.05 -12.76
CA LEU A 56 14.44 -6.46 -12.96
C LEU A 56 13.47 -6.72 -11.81
N HIS A 57 13.86 -7.53 -10.82
CA HIS A 57 12.99 -7.94 -9.70
C HIS A 57 11.61 -8.46 -10.15
N LEU A 58 11.55 -9.18 -11.30
CA LEU A 58 10.31 -9.70 -11.89
C LEU A 58 9.79 -10.92 -11.13
N ASN A 59 9.27 -10.68 -9.93
CA ASN A 59 8.54 -11.70 -9.18
C ASN A 59 7.03 -11.70 -9.54
N TYR A 60 6.27 -12.69 -9.07
CA TYR A 60 4.84 -12.80 -9.36
C TYR A 60 4.03 -11.54 -8.98
N ILE A 61 4.46 -10.82 -7.96
CA ILE A 61 3.81 -9.57 -7.51
C ILE A 61 3.92 -8.47 -8.58
N LEU A 62 5.14 -8.26 -9.08
CA LEU A 62 5.38 -7.26 -10.13
C LEU A 62 4.68 -7.67 -11.44
N ILE A 63 4.69 -8.95 -11.76
CA ILE A 63 3.95 -9.50 -12.92
C ILE A 63 2.46 -9.23 -12.78
N CYS A 64 1.85 -9.47 -11.61
CA CYS A 64 0.43 -9.15 -11.36
C CYS A 64 0.11 -7.68 -11.63
N ILE A 65 0.96 -6.77 -11.15
CA ILE A 65 0.76 -5.33 -11.33
C ILE A 65 0.92 -4.93 -12.79
N ILE A 66 1.97 -5.41 -13.46
CA ILE A 66 2.25 -5.08 -14.88
C ILE A 66 1.12 -5.61 -15.76
N VAL A 67 0.70 -6.86 -15.60
CA VAL A 67 -0.40 -7.44 -16.37
C VAL A 67 -1.69 -6.65 -16.14
N GLY A 68 -2.00 -6.32 -14.88
CA GLY A 68 -3.15 -5.46 -14.55
C GLY A 68 -3.08 -4.09 -15.23
N MET A 69 -1.91 -3.43 -15.21
CA MET A 69 -1.68 -2.15 -15.91
C MET A 69 -1.82 -2.28 -17.42
N LEU A 70 -1.28 -3.34 -18.01
CA LEU A 70 -1.40 -3.59 -19.46
C LEU A 70 -2.88 -3.74 -19.86
N ILE A 71 -3.64 -4.56 -19.14
CA ILE A 71 -5.08 -4.72 -19.41
C ILE A 71 -5.80 -3.37 -19.34
N ARG A 72 -5.53 -2.56 -18.29
CA ARG A 72 -6.16 -1.24 -18.14
C ARG A 72 -5.88 -0.29 -19.30
N ASN A 73 -4.64 -0.28 -19.78
CA ASN A 73 -4.17 0.74 -20.73
C ASN A 73 -4.26 0.29 -22.21
N THR A 74 -4.50 -1.01 -22.49
CA THR A 74 -4.69 -1.55 -23.84
C THR A 74 -6.17 -1.84 -24.14
N ILE A 75 -6.78 -2.74 -23.37
CA ILE A 75 -8.14 -3.23 -23.57
C ILE A 75 -9.16 -2.31 -22.88
N GLY A 76 -8.74 -1.68 -21.78
CA GLY A 76 -9.62 -0.95 -20.87
C GLY A 76 -10.33 -1.90 -19.90
N ILE A 77 -11.09 -1.33 -18.96
CA ILE A 77 -11.87 -2.09 -17.99
C ILE A 77 -13.35 -1.95 -18.35
N PRO A 78 -14.03 -3.06 -18.70
CA PRO A 78 -15.47 -3.05 -18.91
C PRO A 78 -16.25 -2.60 -17.67
N GLY A 79 -17.33 -1.86 -17.86
CA GLY A 79 -18.16 -1.33 -16.76
C GLY A 79 -18.67 -2.42 -15.81
N TRP A 80 -18.95 -3.62 -16.32
CA TRP A 80 -19.40 -4.76 -15.51
C TRP A 80 -18.30 -5.34 -14.61
N ALA A 81 -17.01 -5.20 -14.97
CA ALA A 81 -15.87 -5.69 -14.18
C ALA A 81 -15.40 -4.67 -13.13
N ALA A 82 -15.61 -3.37 -13.38
CA ALA A 82 -15.12 -2.28 -12.54
C ALA A 82 -15.51 -2.37 -11.05
N PRO A 83 -16.75 -2.76 -10.65
CA PRO A 83 -17.10 -2.92 -9.25
C PRO A 83 -16.22 -3.96 -8.55
N GLY A 84 -15.99 -5.12 -9.17
CA GLY A 84 -15.15 -6.20 -8.63
C GLY A 84 -13.69 -5.76 -8.48
N ILE A 85 -13.12 -5.08 -9.48
CA ILE A 85 -11.74 -4.60 -9.44
C ILE A 85 -11.51 -3.59 -8.32
N ARG A 86 -12.51 -2.77 -7.99
CA ARG A 86 -12.44 -1.84 -6.84
C ARG A 86 -12.30 -2.55 -5.49
N THR A 87 -12.68 -3.83 -5.38
CA THR A 87 -12.49 -4.63 -4.16
C THR A 87 -11.04 -5.02 -3.89
N SER A 88 -10.10 -4.78 -4.82
CA SER A 88 -8.67 -5.07 -4.66
C SER A 88 -8.08 -4.53 -3.35
N ARG A 89 -8.53 -3.36 -2.91
CA ARG A 89 -8.12 -2.78 -1.62
C ARG A 89 -8.61 -3.60 -0.42
N LEU A 90 -9.75 -4.27 -0.54
CA LEU A 90 -10.25 -5.18 0.49
C LEU A 90 -9.35 -6.42 0.57
N PHE A 91 -8.98 -7.01 -0.58
CA PHE A 91 -8.04 -8.13 -0.63
C PHE A 91 -6.71 -7.78 0.04
N ILE A 92 -6.12 -6.61 -0.28
CA ILE A 92 -4.90 -6.12 0.38
C ILE A 92 -5.09 -6.01 1.90
N LYS A 93 -6.20 -5.44 2.38
CA LYS A 93 -6.48 -5.32 3.82
C LYS A 93 -6.59 -6.67 4.50
N VAL A 94 -7.27 -7.63 3.88
CA VAL A 94 -7.38 -9.00 4.39
C VAL A 94 -6.00 -9.68 4.41
N GLY A 95 -5.20 -9.50 3.36
CA GLY A 95 -3.81 -9.95 3.35
C GLY A 95 -2.98 -9.36 4.50
N VAL A 96 -3.17 -8.07 4.81
CA VAL A 96 -2.51 -7.41 5.96
C VAL A 96 -2.99 -8.00 7.30
N ILE A 97 -4.26 -8.36 7.44
CA ILE A 97 -4.74 -9.05 8.65
C ILE A 97 -3.96 -10.35 8.86
N PHE A 98 -3.91 -11.20 7.84
CA PHE A 98 -3.17 -12.47 7.93
C PHE A 98 -1.65 -12.29 8.06
N LEU A 99 -1.10 -11.20 7.53
CA LEU A 99 0.30 -10.84 7.71
C LEU A 99 0.67 -10.67 9.20
N GLY A 100 -0.29 -10.32 10.06
CA GLY A 100 -0.11 -10.26 11.51
C GLY A 100 0.46 -11.55 12.10
N SER A 101 0.23 -12.72 11.46
CA SER A 101 0.79 -14.00 11.87
C SER A 101 2.32 -14.11 11.77
N LEU A 102 2.99 -13.16 11.15
CA LEU A 102 4.45 -13.10 11.06
C LEU A 102 5.11 -12.41 12.26
N TYR A 103 4.33 -11.79 13.15
CA TYR A 103 4.86 -10.97 14.24
C TYR A 103 4.56 -11.59 15.59
N SER A 104 5.51 -11.44 16.51
CA SER A 104 5.26 -11.55 17.95
C SER A 104 5.01 -10.16 18.56
N ILE A 105 4.40 -10.12 19.75
CA ILE A 105 4.20 -8.85 20.49
C ILE A 105 5.53 -8.17 20.80
N THR A 106 6.56 -8.93 21.13
CA THR A 106 7.91 -8.40 21.41
C THR A 106 8.51 -7.77 20.17
N GLU A 107 8.53 -8.47 19.04
CA GLU A 107 9.03 -7.92 17.78
C GLU A 107 8.24 -6.68 17.33
N LEU A 108 6.92 -6.68 17.54
CA LEU A 108 6.09 -5.54 17.20
C LEU A 108 6.40 -4.34 18.10
N ALA A 109 6.70 -4.56 19.38
CA ALA A 109 7.08 -3.52 20.33
C ALA A 109 8.45 -2.92 19.97
N ASP A 110 9.44 -3.74 19.69
CA ASP A 110 10.82 -3.32 19.37
C ASP A 110 10.87 -2.53 18.06
N LEU A 111 10.30 -3.05 17.00
CA LEU A 111 10.21 -2.35 15.70
C LEU A 111 9.26 -1.16 15.77
N GLY A 112 8.18 -1.27 16.55
CA GLY A 112 7.13 -0.26 16.64
C GLY A 112 7.59 1.05 17.25
N MET A 113 8.46 1.03 18.27
CA MET A 113 8.94 2.25 18.94
C MET A 113 9.75 3.14 17.98
N ASN A 114 10.69 2.57 17.25
CA ASN A 114 11.46 3.27 16.23
C ASN A 114 10.57 3.74 15.07
N ALA A 115 9.67 2.87 14.60
CA ALA A 115 8.74 3.19 13.53
C ALA A 115 7.82 4.36 13.94
N VAL A 116 7.26 4.35 15.14
CA VAL A 116 6.34 5.40 15.62
C VAL A 116 7.05 6.75 15.63
N THR A 117 8.26 6.84 16.17
CA THR A 117 9.01 8.11 16.25
C THR A 117 9.31 8.67 14.85
N ILE A 118 9.83 7.84 13.97
CA ILE A 118 10.13 8.24 12.58
C ILE A 118 8.83 8.63 11.87
N ILE A 119 7.79 7.83 11.97
CA ILE A 119 6.53 8.08 11.27
C ILE A 119 5.81 9.31 11.79
N LEU A 120 5.76 9.56 13.10
CA LEU A 120 5.21 10.80 13.65
C LEU A 120 5.91 12.01 13.02
N THR A 121 7.24 12.01 13.03
CA THR A 121 8.04 13.10 12.45
C THR A 121 7.71 13.29 10.96
N PHE A 122 7.75 12.21 10.16
CA PHE A 122 7.51 12.30 8.72
C PHE A 122 6.07 12.65 8.36
N VAL A 123 5.07 12.15 9.09
CA VAL A 123 3.66 12.47 8.83
C VAL A 123 3.42 13.96 9.04
N PHE A 124 3.83 14.51 10.20
CA PHE A 124 3.61 15.92 10.49
C PHE A 124 4.49 16.84 9.65
N ALA A 125 5.77 16.50 9.44
CA ALA A 125 6.64 17.27 8.55
C ALA A 125 6.09 17.31 7.11
N THR A 126 5.68 16.16 6.57
CA THR A 126 5.09 16.09 5.22
C THR A 126 3.78 16.87 5.15
N LEU A 127 2.92 16.76 6.17
CA LEU A 127 1.66 17.47 6.26
C LEU A 127 1.88 18.99 6.20
N LEU A 128 2.69 19.50 7.12
CA LEU A 128 2.97 20.94 7.23
C LEU A 128 3.71 21.46 6.00
N PHE A 129 4.69 20.74 5.50
CA PHE A 129 5.42 21.12 4.29
C PHE A 129 4.50 21.18 3.06
N THR A 130 3.58 20.20 2.91
CA THR A 130 2.62 20.22 1.79
C THR A 130 1.64 21.40 1.90
N LEU A 131 1.13 21.68 3.09
CA LEU A 131 0.25 22.83 3.32
C LEU A 131 0.97 24.14 3.01
N TRP A 132 2.17 24.33 3.54
CA TRP A 132 2.98 25.51 3.33
C TRP A 132 3.32 25.70 1.83
N LEU A 133 3.80 24.68 1.17
CA LEU A 133 4.18 24.73 -0.24
C LEU A 133 2.95 24.95 -1.15
N GLY A 134 1.84 24.27 -0.85
CA GLY A 134 0.59 24.45 -1.58
C GLY A 134 0.08 25.88 -1.52
N GLN A 135 0.07 26.49 -0.32
CA GLN A 135 -0.31 27.89 -0.12
C GLN A 135 0.65 28.84 -0.86
N ARG A 136 1.96 28.61 -0.77
CA ARG A 136 2.98 29.41 -1.48
C ARG A 136 2.81 29.37 -3.01
N LEU A 137 2.38 28.25 -3.55
CA LEU A 137 2.11 28.08 -4.98
C LEU A 137 0.66 28.50 -5.36
N GLY A 138 -0.09 29.07 -4.43
CA GLY A 138 -1.44 29.57 -4.67
C GLY A 138 -2.46 28.47 -4.95
N MET A 139 -2.38 27.34 -4.24
CA MET A 139 -3.45 26.33 -4.19
C MET A 139 -4.53 26.79 -3.22
N ASP A 140 -5.79 26.44 -3.54
CA ASP A 140 -6.89 26.62 -2.60
C ASP A 140 -6.63 25.79 -1.32
N ALA A 141 -7.02 26.33 -0.17
CA ALA A 141 -6.78 25.69 1.13
C ALA A 141 -7.37 24.28 1.21
N ALA A 142 -8.55 24.05 0.62
CA ALA A 142 -9.17 22.72 0.53
C ALA A 142 -8.32 21.76 -0.30
N SER A 143 -7.87 22.18 -1.47
CA SER A 143 -7.01 21.39 -2.36
C SER A 143 -5.68 21.05 -1.71
N ALA A 144 -5.02 22.02 -1.06
CA ALA A 144 -3.78 21.78 -0.32
C ALA A 144 -3.98 20.81 0.84
N SER A 145 -5.08 20.91 1.60
CA SER A 145 -5.40 20.05 2.73
C SER A 145 -5.65 18.59 2.32
N VAL A 146 -6.42 18.40 1.24
CA VAL A 146 -6.70 17.05 0.71
C VAL A 146 -5.42 16.40 0.20
N LEU A 147 -4.59 17.14 -0.54
CA LEU A 147 -3.31 16.67 -1.03
C LEU A 147 -2.35 16.36 0.11
N ALA A 148 -2.27 17.23 1.13
CA ALA A 148 -1.40 17.05 2.29
C ALA A 148 -1.74 15.77 3.08
N ALA A 149 -3.02 15.51 3.31
CA ALA A 149 -3.46 14.25 3.93
C ALA A 149 -3.06 13.02 3.08
N GLY A 150 -3.21 13.11 1.76
CA GLY A 150 -2.82 12.04 0.84
C GLY A 150 -1.34 11.74 0.87
N LEU A 151 -0.48 12.76 0.79
CA LEU A 151 0.98 12.61 0.77
C LEU A 151 1.56 12.21 2.12
N SER A 152 0.91 12.58 3.23
CA SER A 152 1.45 12.31 4.58
C SER A 152 1.08 10.93 5.11
N ILE A 153 -0.11 10.38 4.79
CA ILE A 153 -0.63 9.16 5.42
C ILE A 153 -0.62 7.97 4.44
N CYS A 154 -1.79 7.61 3.91
CA CYS A 154 -1.99 6.38 3.15
C CYS A 154 -2.52 6.61 1.73
N GLY A 155 -2.34 7.80 1.22
CA GLY A 155 -2.75 8.15 -0.13
C GLY A 155 -4.25 8.33 -0.27
N VAL A 156 -4.86 7.54 -1.13
CA VAL A 156 -6.27 7.69 -1.54
C VAL A 156 -7.25 7.66 -0.36
N SER A 157 -7.02 6.81 0.64
CA SER A 157 -7.94 6.71 1.79
C SER A 157 -7.94 7.98 2.62
N ALA A 158 -6.78 8.62 2.79
CA ALA A 158 -6.66 9.87 3.52
C ALA A 158 -7.30 11.03 2.74
N VAL A 159 -7.09 11.09 1.42
CA VAL A 159 -7.76 12.06 0.54
C VAL A 159 -9.28 12.00 0.69
N VAL A 160 -9.85 10.78 0.59
CA VAL A 160 -11.30 10.58 0.71
C VAL A 160 -11.81 10.90 2.12
N ALA A 161 -11.04 10.59 3.16
CA ALA A 161 -11.43 10.84 4.54
C ALA A 161 -11.48 12.32 4.90
N ILE A 162 -10.55 13.13 4.36
CA ILE A 162 -10.46 14.56 4.68
C ILE A 162 -11.38 15.43 3.78
N ALA A 163 -11.70 14.98 2.57
CA ALA A 163 -12.45 15.75 1.60
C ALA A 163 -13.76 16.36 2.14
N PRO A 164 -14.61 15.63 2.88
CA PRO A 164 -15.81 16.20 3.48
C PRO A 164 -15.52 17.23 4.58
N ALA A 165 -14.42 17.03 5.34
CA ALA A 165 -14.07 17.92 6.45
C ALA A 165 -13.64 19.31 5.98
N VAL A 166 -13.02 19.40 4.80
CA VAL A 166 -12.58 20.65 4.19
C VAL A 166 -13.50 21.09 3.03
N ARG A 167 -14.65 20.45 2.85
CA ARG A 167 -15.60 20.72 1.75
C ARG A 167 -14.93 20.79 0.38
N ALA A 168 -13.99 19.86 0.13
CA ALA A 168 -13.24 19.82 -1.11
C ALA A 168 -14.17 19.49 -2.29
N ARG A 169 -13.95 20.17 -3.42
CA ARG A 169 -14.64 19.90 -4.68
C ARG A 169 -14.19 18.55 -5.24
N THR A 170 -15.07 17.88 -5.98
CA THR A 170 -14.76 16.59 -6.59
C THR A 170 -13.49 16.63 -7.45
N THR A 171 -13.26 17.72 -8.15
CA THR A 171 -12.06 17.94 -8.97
C THR A 171 -10.78 17.97 -8.14
N GLU A 172 -10.78 18.60 -6.97
CA GLU A 172 -9.64 18.66 -6.05
C GLU A 172 -9.30 17.28 -5.49
N VAL A 173 -10.33 16.51 -5.15
CA VAL A 173 -10.20 15.12 -4.71
C VAL A 173 -9.58 14.25 -5.81
N VAL A 174 -10.09 14.35 -7.04
CA VAL A 174 -9.59 13.60 -8.18
C VAL A 174 -8.14 13.93 -8.51
N TYR A 175 -7.77 15.20 -8.56
CA TYR A 175 -6.38 15.62 -8.80
C TYR A 175 -5.43 15.15 -7.69
N SER A 176 -5.84 15.23 -6.43
CA SER A 176 -5.04 14.76 -5.30
C SER A 176 -4.84 13.23 -5.35
N ILE A 177 -5.89 12.48 -5.64
CA ILE A 177 -5.81 11.02 -5.81
C ILE A 177 -4.86 10.67 -6.97
N ALA A 178 -5.01 11.32 -8.11
CA ALA A 178 -4.19 11.06 -9.29
C ALA A 178 -2.71 11.40 -9.02
N THR A 179 -2.43 12.52 -8.34
CA THR A 179 -1.07 12.90 -7.92
C THR A 179 -0.44 11.84 -7.02
N VAL A 180 -1.14 11.42 -5.96
CA VAL A 180 -0.64 10.40 -5.02
C VAL A 180 -0.40 9.07 -5.72
N LEU A 181 -1.31 8.67 -6.60
CA LEU A 181 -1.15 7.41 -7.36
C LEU A 181 0.02 7.49 -8.34
N SER A 182 0.23 8.63 -9.02
CA SER A 182 1.34 8.82 -9.97
C SER A 182 2.69 8.63 -9.30
N PHE A 183 2.94 9.37 -8.20
CA PHE A 183 4.21 9.26 -7.48
C PHE A 183 4.37 7.94 -6.73
N GLY A 184 3.27 7.36 -6.27
CA GLY A 184 3.31 6.04 -5.67
C GLY A 184 3.66 4.95 -6.69
N VAL A 185 3.15 5.02 -7.92
CA VAL A 185 3.54 4.11 -9.02
C VAL A 185 5.00 4.32 -9.40
N LEU A 186 5.44 5.58 -9.53
CA LEU A 186 6.85 5.88 -9.80
C LEU A 186 7.75 5.26 -8.72
N SER A 187 7.41 5.44 -7.44
CA SER A 187 8.17 4.88 -6.33
C SER A 187 8.18 3.34 -6.34
N LEU A 188 7.06 2.70 -6.72
CA LEU A 188 6.98 1.25 -6.82
C LEU A 188 8.07 0.65 -7.72
N PHE A 189 8.34 1.31 -8.86
CA PHE A 189 9.33 0.82 -9.82
C PHE A 189 10.75 1.33 -9.53
N THR A 190 10.89 2.54 -8.99
CA THR A 190 12.22 3.15 -8.79
C THR A 190 12.87 2.76 -7.47
N PHE A 191 12.10 2.60 -6.39
CA PHE A 191 12.66 2.33 -5.06
C PHE A 191 13.39 0.99 -4.98
N PRO A 192 12.86 -0.14 -5.50
CA PRO A 192 13.61 -1.41 -5.46
C PRO A 192 14.96 -1.30 -6.18
N ALA A 193 14.98 -0.68 -7.36
CA ALA A 193 16.22 -0.46 -8.10
C ALA A 193 17.22 0.42 -7.34
N ILE A 194 16.77 1.54 -6.77
CA ILE A 194 17.61 2.42 -5.96
C ILE A 194 18.10 1.69 -4.69
N GLY A 195 17.22 0.93 -4.01
CA GLY A 195 17.58 0.16 -2.82
C GLY A 195 18.68 -0.86 -3.10
N THR A 196 18.59 -1.55 -4.23
CA THR A 196 19.62 -2.49 -4.69
C THR A 196 20.95 -1.78 -5.02
N LEU A 197 20.88 -0.66 -5.74
CA LEU A 197 22.08 0.14 -6.07
C LEU A 197 22.81 0.68 -4.83
N LEU A 198 22.05 1.04 -3.79
CA LEU A 198 22.59 1.54 -2.53
C LEU A 198 22.98 0.42 -1.55
N GLY A 199 22.70 -0.85 -1.88
CA GLY A 199 23.00 -1.99 -1.02
C GLY A 199 22.21 -1.98 0.28
N LEU A 200 20.97 -1.47 0.28
CA LEU A 200 20.13 -1.44 1.48
C LEU A 200 19.81 -2.85 1.96
N SER A 201 19.86 -3.05 3.28
CA SER A 201 19.36 -4.29 3.87
C SER A 201 17.83 -4.37 3.73
N PRO A 202 17.22 -5.57 3.81
CA PRO A 202 15.78 -5.73 3.78
C PRO A 202 15.05 -4.91 4.85
N HIS A 203 15.63 -4.77 6.06
CA HIS A 203 15.10 -3.92 7.11
C HIS A 203 15.10 -2.44 6.73
N GLN A 204 16.23 -1.94 6.23
CA GLN A 204 16.37 -0.55 5.78
C GLN A 204 15.42 -0.26 4.62
N PHE A 205 15.36 -1.15 3.64
CA PHE A 205 14.45 -0.97 2.51
C PHE A 205 12.98 -0.93 2.96
N GLY A 206 12.58 -1.86 3.83
CA GLY A 206 11.21 -1.90 4.37
C GLY A 206 10.85 -0.61 5.12
N ALA A 207 11.73 -0.12 6.00
CA ALA A 207 11.53 1.12 6.73
C ALA A 207 11.44 2.34 5.79
N TRP A 208 12.33 2.42 4.77
CA TRP A 208 12.29 3.46 3.76
C TRP A 208 11.00 3.44 2.93
N ALA A 209 10.63 2.28 2.39
CA ALA A 209 9.40 2.11 1.61
C ALA A 209 8.16 2.43 2.46
N GLY A 210 8.09 1.92 3.69
CA GLY A 210 6.98 2.16 4.63
C GLY A 210 6.82 3.63 5.01
N THR A 211 7.93 4.38 5.08
CA THR A 211 7.92 5.82 5.39
C THR A 211 7.62 6.68 4.16
N ALA A 212 8.30 6.43 3.04
CA ALA A 212 8.34 7.34 1.90
C ALA A 212 7.25 7.07 0.85
N ILE A 213 6.92 5.83 0.54
CA ILE A 213 5.92 5.50 -0.48
C ILE A 213 4.52 5.92 -0.02
N LEU A 214 3.78 6.55 -0.92
CA LEU A 214 2.58 7.31 -0.58
C LEU A 214 1.33 6.46 -0.34
N ASN A 215 1.26 5.25 -0.88
CA ASN A 215 0.08 4.41 -0.82
C ASN A 215 0.41 3.01 -0.25
N THR A 216 -0.43 2.54 0.68
CA THR A 216 -0.25 1.23 1.35
C THR A 216 -0.03 0.06 0.39
N GLY A 217 -0.83 -0.06 -0.67
CA GLY A 217 -0.68 -1.15 -1.64
C GLY A 217 0.65 -1.12 -2.37
N GLN A 218 1.17 0.08 -2.64
CA GLN A 218 2.46 0.27 -3.30
C GLN A 218 3.64 0.04 -2.35
N VAL A 219 3.49 0.32 -1.05
CA VAL A 219 4.48 -0.06 -0.02
C VAL A 219 4.66 -1.57 0.00
N LEU A 220 3.56 -2.31 0.10
CA LEU A 220 3.58 -3.78 0.12
C LEU A 220 4.19 -4.34 -1.15
N ALA A 221 3.80 -3.81 -2.30
CA ALA A 221 4.30 -4.23 -3.58
C ALA A 221 5.81 -3.97 -3.73
N ALA A 222 6.29 -2.76 -3.41
CA ALA A 222 7.70 -2.43 -3.47
C ALA A 222 8.56 -3.29 -2.53
N ALA A 223 8.06 -3.54 -1.31
CA ALA A 223 8.73 -4.40 -0.34
C ALA A 223 8.87 -5.85 -0.84
N LEU A 224 7.81 -6.40 -1.42
CA LEU A 224 7.82 -7.75 -2.01
C LEU A 224 8.61 -7.83 -3.33
N VAL A 225 8.71 -6.73 -4.07
CA VAL A 225 9.57 -6.66 -5.27
C VAL A 225 11.04 -6.68 -4.88
N PHE A 226 11.42 -5.94 -3.83
CA PHE A 226 12.80 -5.86 -3.35
C PHE A 226 13.24 -7.15 -2.65
N ASP A 227 12.39 -7.69 -1.78
CA ASP A 227 12.62 -8.90 -0.99
C ASP A 227 11.35 -9.78 -1.04
N PRO A 228 11.22 -10.65 -2.03
CA PRO A 228 10.00 -11.43 -2.22
C PRO A 228 9.72 -12.43 -1.10
N GLY A 229 10.75 -12.92 -0.40
CA GLY A 229 10.61 -13.96 0.59
C GLY A 229 10.05 -15.27 0.02
N THR A 230 9.76 -16.21 0.89
CA THR A 230 9.03 -17.45 0.60
C THR A 230 8.02 -17.75 1.70
N VAL A 231 7.16 -18.74 1.53
CA VAL A 231 6.22 -19.15 2.59
C VAL A 231 6.97 -19.63 3.84
N ALA A 232 8.12 -20.30 3.66
CA ALA A 232 8.98 -20.74 4.76
C ALA A 232 9.81 -19.59 5.37
N HIS A 233 10.34 -18.72 4.52
CA HIS A 233 11.16 -17.56 4.90
C HIS A 233 10.47 -16.25 4.45
N PRO A 234 9.58 -15.68 5.28
CA PRO A 234 8.83 -14.49 4.91
C PRO A 234 9.73 -13.28 4.65
N SER A 235 9.27 -12.40 3.74
CA SER A 235 9.94 -11.16 3.41
C SER A 235 10.15 -10.26 4.63
N VAL A 236 11.40 -9.93 4.91
CA VAL A 236 11.80 -9.00 5.98
C VAL A 236 11.42 -7.57 5.61
N SER A 237 11.61 -7.17 4.35
CA SER A 237 11.20 -5.87 3.85
C SER A 237 9.70 -5.64 3.98
N LEU A 238 8.88 -6.65 3.66
CA LEU A 238 7.43 -6.59 3.83
C LEU A 238 7.06 -6.43 5.31
N LYS A 239 7.70 -7.24 6.17
CA LYS A 239 7.47 -7.23 7.61
C LYS A 239 7.76 -5.83 8.18
N THR A 240 8.95 -5.31 7.97
CA THR A 240 9.34 -3.98 8.44
C THR A 240 8.49 -2.88 7.82
N GLY A 241 8.35 -2.87 6.49
CA GLY A 241 7.60 -1.84 5.77
C GLY A 241 6.14 -1.76 6.19
N GLN A 242 5.52 -2.90 6.55
CA GLN A 242 4.14 -2.92 7.02
C GLN A 242 3.98 -2.29 8.41
N ILE A 243 4.94 -2.45 9.33
CA ILE A 243 4.90 -1.78 10.66
C ILE A 243 4.94 -0.26 10.47
N PHE A 244 5.88 0.25 9.67
CA PHE A 244 5.97 1.67 9.36
C PHE A 244 4.69 2.19 8.68
N ASN A 245 4.13 1.44 7.76
CA ASN A 245 2.88 1.79 7.10
C ASN A 245 1.68 1.77 8.06
N LEU A 246 1.56 0.78 8.95
CA LEU A 246 0.49 0.71 9.94
C LEU A 246 0.55 1.86 10.94
N ALA A 247 1.75 2.19 11.45
CA ALA A 247 1.96 3.33 12.33
C ALA A 247 1.44 4.63 11.68
N ARG A 248 1.73 4.81 10.36
CA ARG A 248 1.24 5.95 9.58
C ARG A 248 -0.28 5.95 9.42
N VAL A 249 -0.88 4.80 9.12
CA VAL A 249 -2.34 4.66 8.92
C VAL A 249 -3.11 4.92 10.22
N LEU A 250 -2.56 4.52 11.37
CA LEU A 250 -3.14 4.80 12.70
C LEU A 250 -3.24 6.29 13.01
N LEU A 251 -2.39 7.11 12.40
CA LEU A 251 -2.43 8.57 12.58
C LEU A 251 -3.55 9.25 11.77
N LEU A 252 -4.27 8.53 10.90
CA LEU A 252 -5.31 9.11 10.06
C LEU A 252 -6.35 9.93 10.83
N PRO A 253 -6.96 9.44 11.93
CA PRO A 253 -7.94 10.21 12.69
C PRO A 253 -7.37 11.51 13.26
N PHE A 254 -6.11 11.46 13.72
CA PHE A 254 -5.41 12.62 14.30
C PHE A 254 -5.11 13.68 13.24
N VAL A 255 -4.60 13.27 12.08
CA VAL A 255 -4.31 14.20 10.97
C VAL A 255 -5.58 14.84 10.43
N VAL A 256 -6.67 14.06 10.32
CA VAL A 256 -7.98 14.62 9.97
C VAL A 256 -8.41 15.69 10.97
N LEU A 257 -8.21 15.46 12.26
CA LEU A 257 -8.53 16.44 13.30
C LEU A 257 -7.65 17.70 13.20
N VAL A 258 -6.33 17.52 13.02
CA VAL A 258 -5.38 18.65 12.87
C VAL A 258 -5.75 19.50 11.66
N ILE A 259 -5.99 18.89 10.49
CA ILE A 259 -6.38 19.66 9.30
C ILE A 259 -7.72 20.38 9.52
N ALA A 260 -8.70 19.72 10.14
CA ALA A 260 -9.98 20.33 10.42
C ALA A 260 -9.83 21.57 11.32
N ILE A 261 -8.97 21.51 12.36
CA ILE A 261 -8.67 22.66 13.24
C ILE A 261 -7.96 23.78 12.49
N LEU A 262 -6.98 23.44 11.63
CA LEU A 262 -6.24 24.45 10.84
C LEU A 262 -7.10 25.10 9.76
N TYR A 263 -8.09 24.38 9.22
CA TYR A 263 -8.92 24.86 8.13
C TYR A 263 -10.05 25.80 8.59
N SER A 264 -10.78 25.45 9.66
CA SER A 264 -11.82 26.32 10.25
C SER A 264 -12.32 25.77 11.58
N ARG A 265 -12.32 26.62 12.64
CA ARG A 265 -12.87 26.25 13.96
C ARG A 265 -14.37 25.98 13.94
N GLU A 266 -15.15 26.74 13.19
CA GLU A 266 -16.62 26.61 13.12
C GLU A 266 -17.08 25.31 12.45
N GLN A 267 -16.32 24.82 11.47
CA GLN A 267 -16.66 23.60 10.72
C GLN A 267 -16.28 22.33 11.48
N VAL A 268 -15.37 22.42 12.46
CA VAL A 268 -14.93 21.27 13.27
C VAL A 268 -16.05 20.73 14.14
N GLU A 269 -16.89 21.58 14.71
CA GLU A 269 -17.97 21.16 15.60
C GLU A 269 -19.06 20.38 14.84
N GLU A 270 -19.50 20.86 13.69
CA GLU A 270 -20.47 20.16 12.86
C GLU A 270 -19.95 18.81 12.34
N TYR A 271 -18.65 18.75 12.00
CA TYR A 271 -18.02 17.52 11.50
C TYR A 271 -17.71 16.52 12.60
N ARG A 272 -17.37 16.96 13.83
CA ARG A 272 -17.20 16.11 15.02
C ARG A 272 -18.50 15.44 15.45
N LEU A 273 -19.60 16.14 15.40
CA LEU A 273 -20.93 15.64 15.80
C LEU A 273 -21.45 14.59 14.82
N LYS A 274 -21.14 14.70 13.52
CA LYS A 274 -21.64 13.78 12.49
C LYS A 274 -20.80 12.51 12.29
N THR A 275 -19.52 12.51 12.66
CA THR A 275 -18.63 11.36 12.42
C THR A 275 -17.74 11.10 13.63
N GLY A 276 -18.10 10.09 14.43
CA GLY A 276 -17.32 9.67 15.60
C GLY A 276 -15.90 9.21 15.22
N PHE A 277 -14.96 9.30 16.17
CA PHE A 277 -13.56 8.84 16.03
C PHE A 277 -13.48 7.40 15.50
N TRP A 278 -14.31 6.50 16.00
CA TRP A 278 -14.35 5.08 15.62
C TRP A 278 -14.77 4.82 14.18
N SER A 279 -15.56 5.70 13.55
CA SER A 279 -15.95 5.53 12.15
C SER A 279 -14.79 5.68 11.15
N ARG A 280 -13.68 6.27 11.60
CA ARG A 280 -12.45 6.51 10.81
C ARG A 280 -11.33 5.56 11.18
N PHE A 281 -11.48 4.81 12.27
CA PHE A 281 -10.45 3.88 12.70
C PHE A 281 -10.35 2.73 11.68
N PRO A 282 -9.14 2.40 11.23
CA PRO A 282 -8.94 1.34 10.24
C PRO A 282 -9.14 -0.04 10.88
N ILE A 283 -10.37 -0.55 10.86
CA ILE A 283 -10.79 -1.81 11.54
C ILE A 283 -9.87 -3.00 11.21
N PHE A 284 -9.29 -3.05 9.99
CA PHE A 284 -8.38 -4.13 9.61
C PHE A 284 -7.12 -4.19 10.50
N VAL A 285 -6.74 -3.08 11.17
CA VAL A 285 -5.63 -3.06 12.13
C VAL A 285 -5.97 -3.88 13.37
N LEU A 286 -7.22 -3.86 13.82
CA LEU A 286 -7.67 -4.74 14.92
C LEU A 286 -7.53 -6.21 14.54
N GLY A 287 -7.89 -6.56 13.29
CA GLY A 287 -7.67 -7.91 12.77
C GLY A 287 -6.19 -8.30 12.71
N PHE A 288 -5.31 -7.37 12.28
CA PHE A 288 -3.87 -7.56 12.31
C PHE A 288 -3.36 -7.82 13.74
N LEU A 289 -3.74 -6.98 14.70
CA LEU A 289 -3.37 -7.15 16.11
C LEU A 289 -3.90 -8.48 16.68
N ALA A 290 -5.12 -8.87 16.35
CA ALA A 290 -5.66 -10.17 16.76
C ALA A 290 -4.80 -11.33 16.26
N MET A 291 -4.32 -11.28 15.00
CA MET A 291 -3.39 -12.28 14.47
C MET A 291 -2.04 -12.27 15.19
N VAL A 292 -1.50 -11.09 15.52
CA VAL A 292 -0.29 -10.95 16.33
C VAL A 292 -0.48 -11.61 17.70
N PHE A 293 -1.62 -11.39 18.36
CA PHE A 293 -1.96 -12.04 19.63
C PHE A 293 -2.00 -13.56 19.48
N LEU A 294 -2.73 -14.09 18.52
CA LEU A 294 -2.84 -15.54 18.29
C LEU A 294 -1.47 -16.19 18.10
N THR A 295 -0.59 -15.51 17.34
CA THR A 295 0.79 -15.98 17.12
C THR A 295 1.62 -15.94 18.39
N SER A 296 1.54 -14.85 19.15
CA SER A 296 2.35 -14.64 20.37
C SER A 296 2.00 -15.60 21.49
N PHE A 297 0.74 -16.01 21.58
CA PHE A 297 0.29 -17.03 22.55
C PHE A 297 0.49 -18.47 22.04
N GLY A 298 1.15 -18.67 20.89
CA GLY A 298 1.43 -19.99 20.35
C GLY A 298 0.20 -20.73 19.80
N LEU A 299 -0.96 -20.07 19.69
CA LEU A 299 -2.21 -20.68 19.22
C LEU A 299 -2.16 -21.09 17.72
N LEU A 300 -1.20 -20.53 16.98
CA LEU A 300 -0.93 -20.86 15.57
C LEU A 300 0.32 -21.76 15.43
N GLY A 301 0.86 -22.28 16.54
CA GLY A 301 2.09 -23.07 16.58
C GLY A 301 3.36 -22.21 16.72
N PRO A 302 4.53 -22.86 16.90
CA PRO A 302 5.79 -22.18 17.10
C PRO A 302 6.24 -21.44 15.83
N THR A 303 6.74 -20.23 15.98
CA THR A 303 7.20 -19.38 14.85
C THR A 303 8.50 -19.88 14.22
N ASN A 304 9.36 -20.56 15.02
CA ASN A 304 10.67 -21.05 14.59
C ASN A 304 10.60 -22.31 13.71
N LEU A 305 9.58 -23.15 13.94
CA LEU A 305 9.25 -24.31 13.13
C LEU A 305 7.79 -24.15 12.72
N PRO A 306 7.51 -23.49 11.58
CA PRO A 306 6.14 -23.11 11.24
C PRO A 306 5.25 -24.36 11.14
N SER A 307 4.19 -24.36 11.93
CA SER A 307 3.16 -25.38 11.89
C SER A 307 2.49 -25.41 10.51
N ARG A 308 1.79 -26.48 10.20
CA ARG A 308 1.02 -26.61 8.95
C ARG A 308 -0.01 -25.47 8.82
N GLU A 309 -0.63 -25.10 9.92
CA GLU A 309 -1.61 -24.01 10.01
C GLU A 309 -0.96 -22.65 9.70
N LEU A 310 0.22 -22.39 10.25
CA LEU A 310 0.96 -21.16 10.01
C LEU A 310 1.42 -21.05 8.56
N LEU A 311 1.88 -22.15 7.96
CA LEU A 311 2.23 -22.20 6.53
C LEU A 311 1.00 -21.95 5.64
N PHE A 312 -0.16 -22.51 6.01
CA PHE A 312 -1.40 -22.25 5.30
C PHE A 312 -1.79 -20.75 5.35
N ILE A 313 -1.72 -20.13 6.52
CA ILE A 313 -2.01 -18.69 6.69
C ILE A 313 -1.03 -17.85 5.88
N ARG A 314 0.26 -18.22 5.86
CA ARG A 314 1.29 -17.56 5.06
C ARG A 314 1.03 -17.68 3.56
N ASN A 315 0.59 -18.84 3.10
CA ASN A 315 0.17 -19.00 1.71
C ASN A 315 -1.06 -18.16 1.39
N LEU A 316 -2.01 -18.09 2.32
CA LEU A 316 -3.25 -17.34 2.16
C LEU A 316 -3.01 -15.83 2.00
N TYR A 317 -2.19 -15.19 2.86
CA TYR A 317 -1.91 -13.76 2.70
C TYR A 317 -1.19 -13.46 1.37
N SER A 318 -0.33 -14.35 0.92
CA SER A 318 0.36 -14.20 -0.36
C SER A 318 -0.62 -14.19 -1.54
N TRP A 319 -1.67 -15.04 -1.49
CA TRP A 319 -2.75 -15.02 -2.48
C TRP A 319 -3.59 -13.74 -2.41
N PHE A 320 -3.94 -13.31 -1.21
CA PHE A 320 -4.66 -12.05 -1.04
C PHE A 320 -3.88 -10.85 -1.60
N PHE A 321 -2.56 -10.83 -1.43
CA PHE A 321 -1.71 -9.80 -2.02
C PHE A 321 -1.63 -9.94 -3.54
N ALA A 322 -1.42 -11.13 -4.09
CA ALA A 322 -1.39 -11.33 -5.54
C ALA A 322 -2.67 -10.83 -6.22
N ILE A 323 -3.84 -11.25 -5.71
CA ILE A 323 -5.15 -10.83 -6.21
C ILE A 323 -5.37 -9.32 -6.04
N GLY A 324 -5.06 -8.80 -4.86
CA GLY A 324 -5.22 -7.39 -4.56
C GLY A 324 -4.32 -6.49 -5.40
N LEU A 325 -3.06 -6.90 -5.64
CA LEU A 325 -2.10 -6.14 -6.43
C LEU A 325 -2.36 -6.24 -7.93
N ALA A 326 -2.90 -7.35 -8.43
CA ALA A 326 -3.43 -7.44 -9.78
C ALA A 326 -4.53 -6.39 -10.01
N GLY A 327 -5.48 -6.28 -9.08
CA GLY A 327 -6.52 -5.27 -9.12
C GLY A 327 -6.00 -3.84 -8.92
N LEU A 328 -4.93 -3.64 -8.15
CA LEU A 328 -4.25 -2.35 -8.03
C LEU A 328 -3.66 -1.94 -9.39
N GLY A 329 -2.97 -2.85 -10.09
CA GLY A 329 -2.45 -2.62 -11.44
C GLY A 329 -3.54 -2.19 -12.41
N MET A 330 -4.70 -2.86 -12.39
CA MET A 330 -5.85 -2.49 -13.22
C MET A 330 -6.49 -1.13 -12.88
N GLN A 331 -6.18 -0.52 -11.75
CA GLN A 331 -6.63 0.83 -11.41
C GLN A 331 -5.68 1.92 -11.89
N ILE A 332 -4.49 1.57 -12.40
CA ILE A 332 -3.49 2.51 -12.90
C ILE A 332 -3.76 2.82 -14.37
N SER A 333 -4.26 4.00 -14.66
CA SER A 333 -4.54 4.49 -16.02
C SER A 333 -3.54 5.57 -16.43
N PHE A 334 -2.73 5.32 -17.44
CA PHE A 334 -1.78 6.31 -17.96
C PHE A 334 -2.49 7.53 -18.56
N ALA A 335 -3.67 7.33 -19.14
CA ALA A 335 -4.47 8.42 -19.68
C ALA A 335 -4.96 9.38 -18.57
N GLU A 336 -5.36 8.82 -17.40
CA GLU A 336 -5.75 9.61 -16.23
C GLU A 336 -4.53 10.30 -15.61
N LEU A 337 -3.39 9.59 -15.51
CA LEU A 337 -2.13 10.16 -14.99
C LEU A 337 -1.63 11.32 -15.86
N ARG A 338 -1.71 11.21 -17.19
CA ARG A 338 -1.32 12.29 -18.12
C ARG A 338 -2.22 13.52 -18.03
N LYS A 339 -3.50 13.34 -17.70
CA LYS A 339 -4.46 14.44 -17.48
C LYS A 339 -4.23 15.15 -16.15
N THR A 340 -3.49 14.52 -15.25
CA THR A 340 -3.13 15.12 -13.95
C THR A 340 -2.05 16.15 -14.20
N GLY A 341 -2.36 17.40 -13.97
CA GLY A 341 -1.45 18.52 -14.19
C GLY A 341 -1.64 19.62 -13.14
N GLY A 342 -0.92 20.70 -13.35
CA GLY A 342 -1.08 21.91 -12.54
C GLY A 342 -0.39 21.84 -11.16
N LYS A 343 -0.82 22.74 -10.29
CA LYS A 343 -0.20 22.95 -8.97
C LYS A 343 -0.16 21.68 -8.08
N PRO A 344 -1.22 20.82 -8.01
CA PRO A 344 -1.19 19.61 -7.19
C PRO A 344 -0.09 18.63 -7.60
N LEU A 345 0.16 18.46 -8.91
CA LEU A 345 1.20 17.56 -9.40
C LEU A 345 2.60 18.10 -9.05
N LEU A 346 2.82 19.43 -9.22
CA LEU A 346 4.09 20.07 -8.88
C LEU A 346 4.40 19.97 -7.39
N VAL A 347 3.42 20.31 -6.54
CA VAL A 347 3.55 20.15 -5.07
C VAL A 347 3.81 18.71 -4.70
N GLY A 348 3.05 17.78 -5.29
CA GLY A 348 3.23 16.33 -5.07
C GLY A 348 4.62 15.85 -5.46
N ALA A 349 5.17 16.31 -6.59
CA ALA A 349 6.53 15.96 -7.03
C ALA A 349 7.59 16.40 -6.02
N ILE A 350 7.54 17.68 -5.62
CA ILE A 350 8.52 18.25 -4.67
C ILE A 350 8.43 17.53 -3.33
N VAL A 351 7.22 17.33 -2.80
CA VAL A 351 7.01 16.68 -1.50
C VAL A 351 7.38 15.20 -1.54
N ALA A 352 7.01 14.48 -2.61
CA ALA A 352 7.35 13.06 -2.75
C ALA A 352 8.89 12.86 -2.83
N LEU A 353 9.58 13.71 -3.60
CA LEU A 353 11.03 13.67 -3.71
C LEU A 353 11.70 14.01 -2.37
N PHE A 354 11.27 15.10 -1.73
CA PHE A 354 11.78 15.50 -0.41
C PHE A 354 11.60 14.37 0.61
N LYS A 355 10.41 13.79 0.68
CA LYS A 355 10.09 12.69 1.58
C LYS A 355 10.93 11.44 1.29
N ALA A 356 11.12 11.11 0.01
CA ALA A 356 11.94 9.97 -0.41
C ALA A 356 13.39 10.12 0.04
N VAL A 357 13.99 11.27 -0.24
CA VAL A 357 15.39 11.54 0.12
C VAL A 357 15.57 11.66 1.63
N ALA A 358 14.73 12.44 2.30
CA ALA A 358 14.82 12.62 3.75
C ALA A 358 14.62 11.30 4.51
N ALA A 359 13.64 10.47 4.10
CA ALA A 359 13.41 9.17 4.71
C ALA A 359 14.58 8.21 4.46
N LEU A 360 15.20 8.24 3.27
CA LEU A 360 16.38 7.44 2.98
C LEU A 360 17.54 7.78 3.94
N VAL A 361 17.83 9.07 4.08
CA VAL A 361 18.91 9.53 4.99
C VAL A 361 18.64 9.10 6.43
N VAL A 362 17.41 9.32 6.92
CA VAL A 362 17.03 8.93 8.29
C VAL A 362 17.15 7.43 8.49
N VAL A 363 16.67 6.64 7.53
CA VAL A 363 16.74 5.17 7.62
C VAL A 363 18.19 4.67 7.60
N MET A 364 19.05 5.21 6.74
CA MET A 364 20.46 4.83 6.69
C MET A 364 21.22 5.17 7.98
N VAL A 365 20.83 6.24 8.68
CA VAL A 365 21.46 6.67 9.94
C VAL A 365 20.92 5.91 11.15
N PHE A 366 19.62 5.72 11.24
CA PHE A 366 18.97 5.22 12.46
C PHE A 366 18.55 3.75 12.40
N ILE A 367 18.42 3.15 11.22
CA ILE A 367 18.09 1.74 11.08
C ILE A 367 19.35 0.95 10.74
N ARG A 368 19.76 0.10 11.66
CA ARG A 368 20.91 -0.79 11.44
C ARG A 368 20.66 -1.76 10.28
N PRO A 369 21.67 -2.10 9.49
CA PRO A 369 21.54 -3.05 8.38
C PRO A 369 21.12 -4.46 8.84
#